data_e202a461672398365a62b3944f152ab2
#
_entry.id   e202a461672398365a62b3944f152ab2
#
_cell.length_a   1.000
_cell.length_b   1.000
_cell.length_c   1.000
_cell.angle_alpha   90.00
_cell.angle_beta   90.00
_cell.angle_gamma   90.00
#
_symmetry.space_group_name_H-M   'P 1'
#
loop_
_entity.id
_entity.type
_entity.pdbx_description
1 polymer ?
#
loop_
_entity_poly.entity_id
_entity_poly.type
_entity_poly.pdbx_seq_one_letter_code
_entity_poly.pdbx_strand_id
1 'polypeptide(L)'
;MRAILIASGFGLIGTLLGTPLAIRLLVRKGYGQLIRDDGPTSHHTKRGTPTMGGLVIIISVVLAYALAKLITGSVPSASAVLLLYLFVGLGLVGFLDDYIKVIKQRSLGLRSKAKLAGQALVALSFALLALSFPDANGRTPISEGISFIRDIPGWTVPAALIVIWVLVMIWGTSNAVNLTDGLDGLATGASVMVFGAYMLINLWQSNQSCAFNPGPKCYDVRDPLDLAVVAAALTGACFGFLWWNASPAKIFMGDTGSLSLGGAMAGFAIMTRTEVLLLVLGGLFVIITLSVILQVGWFKMSGGKRLFRMAPLQHHFELMGWAEITIVVRFWIISGLFVALGLGIFYSEWVSGL
;
A
#
# COMPACT_ATOMS: atom_id res chain seq x y z
N MET A 1 -10.43 -20.61 -1.90
CA MET A 1 -10.75 -20.30 -0.49
C MET A 1 -9.68 -20.79 0.50
N ARG A 2 -9.23 -22.06 0.46
CA ARG A 2 -8.20 -22.57 1.41
C ARG A 2 -6.92 -21.73 1.41
N ALA A 3 -6.35 -21.43 0.22
CA ALA A 3 -5.12 -20.65 0.10
C ALA A 3 -5.24 -19.25 0.73
N ILE A 4 -6.40 -18.58 0.58
CA ILE A 4 -6.68 -17.24 1.14
C ILE A 4 -6.64 -17.28 2.68
N LEU A 5 -7.34 -18.25 3.29
CA LEU A 5 -7.34 -18.40 4.76
C LEU A 5 -5.95 -18.72 5.30
N ILE A 6 -5.22 -19.62 4.63
CA ILE A 6 -3.84 -19.98 4.98
C ILE A 6 -2.93 -18.74 4.89
N ALA A 7 -2.98 -18.01 3.77
CA ALA A 7 -2.15 -16.82 3.57
C ALA A 7 -2.44 -15.72 4.60
N SER A 8 -3.72 -15.44 4.88
CA SER A 8 -4.10 -14.47 5.91
C SER A 8 -3.63 -14.90 7.30
N GLY A 9 -3.85 -16.17 7.67
CA GLY A 9 -3.43 -16.71 8.98
C GLY A 9 -1.92 -16.69 9.17
N PHE A 10 -1.14 -17.16 8.19
CA PHE A 10 0.32 -17.11 8.26
C PHE A 10 0.87 -15.70 8.20
N GLY A 11 0.26 -14.78 7.45
CA GLY A 11 0.62 -13.36 7.45
C GLY A 11 0.46 -12.73 8.82
N LEU A 12 -0.70 -12.95 9.45
CA LEU A 12 -1.02 -12.47 10.81
C LEU A 12 -0.05 -13.05 11.85
N ILE A 13 0.09 -14.38 11.89
CA ILE A 13 0.96 -15.05 12.87
C ILE A 13 2.43 -14.64 12.65
N GLY A 14 2.87 -14.56 11.39
CA GLY A 14 4.23 -14.16 11.02
C GLY A 14 4.61 -12.79 11.57
N THR A 15 3.75 -11.79 11.40
CA THR A 15 4.02 -10.46 11.95
C THR A 15 3.78 -10.37 13.45
N LEU A 16 2.74 -11.02 13.98
CA LEU A 16 2.44 -11.00 15.42
C LEU A 16 3.61 -11.59 16.24
N LEU A 17 4.19 -12.70 15.79
CA LEU A 17 5.30 -13.38 16.47
C LEU A 17 6.68 -12.89 16.00
N GLY A 18 6.82 -12.47 14.75
CA GLY A 18 8.08 -11.97 14.18
C GLY A 18 8.46 -10.58 14.69
N THR A 19 7.48 -9.72 14.93
CA THR A 19 7.75 -8.33 15.37
C THR A 19 8.49 -8.25 16.72
N PRO A 20 8.16 -9.00 17.78
CA PRO A 20 8.96 -8.99 19.01
C PRO A 20 10.42 -9.40 18.81
N LEU A 21 10.69 -10.33 17.90
CA LEU A 21 12.05 -10.72 17.55
C LEU A 21 12.80 -9.58 16.86
N ALA A 22 12.13 -8.92 15.89
CA ALA A 22 12.68 -7.75 15.21
C ALA A 22 12.97 -6.61 16.20
N ILE A 23 12.04 -6.30 17.10
CA ILE A 23 12.25 -5.28 18.14
C ILE A 23 13.50 -5.58 18.95
N ARG A 24 13.68 -6.83 19.44
CA ARG A 24 14.86 -7.22 20.22
C ARG A 24 16.16 -7.05 19.42
N LEU A 25 16.17 -7.41 18.14
CA LEU A 25 17.33 -7.29 17.27
C LEU A 25 17.69 -5.83 16.98
N LEU A 26 16.67 -4.99 16.68
CA LEU A 26 16.86 -3.57 16.38
C LEU A 26 17.32 -2.79 17.61
N VAL A 27 16.72 -3.05 18.77
CA VAL A 27 17.13 -2.43 20.05
C VAL A 27 18.56 -2.79 20.41
N ARG A 28 18.97 -4.07 20.28
CA ARG A 28 20.37 -4.49 20.54
C ARG A 28 21.38 -3.79 19.65
N LYS A 29 20.99 -3.41 18.41
CA LYS A 29 21.84 -2.69 17.46
C LYS A 29 21.75 -1.16 17.60
N GLY A 30 20.91 -0.64 18.52
CA GLY A 30 20.70 0.80 18.69
C GLY A 30 19.95 1.46 17.54
N TYR A 31 19.15 0.71 16.80
CA TYR A 31 18.41 1.18 15.62
C TYR A 31 17.08 1.81 16.01
N GLY A 32 17.13 2.96 16.72
CA GLY A 32 15.97 3.78 17.06
C GLY A 32 15.79 4.95 16.09
N GLN A 33 14.55 5.36 15.89
CA GLN A 33 14.23 6.49 15.01
C GLN A 33 14.70 7.81 15.64
N LEU A 34 15.36 8.64 14.83
CA LEU A 34 15.65 10.02 15.13
C LEU A 34 14.45 10.88 14.72
N ILE A 35 13.86 11.58 15.68
CA ILE A 35 12.72 12.45 15.45
C ILE A 35 13.21 13.80 14.96
N ARG A 36 12.51 14.39 13.99
CA ARG A 36 12.80 15.73 13.49
C ARG A 36 12.42 16.78 14.52
N ASP A 37 13.24 17.79 14.68
CA ASP A 37 13.00 18.89 15.63
C ASP A 37 11.92 19.88 15.15
N ASP A 38 11.57 19.86 13.85
CA ASP A 38 10.53 20.68 13.22
C ASP A 38 9.11 20.08 13.31
N GLY A 39 8.96 18.90 13.92
CA GLY A 39 7.69 18.20 14.14
C GLY A 39 6.96 18.63 15.43
N PRO A 40 5.74 18.08 15.68
CA PRO A 40 5.05 18.26 16.95
C PRO A 40 5.90 17.81 18.13
N THR A 41 5.96 18.62 19.21
CA THR A 41 6.77 18.33 20.41
C THR A 41 6.37 17.04 21.12
N SER A 42 5.10 16.62 20.99
CA SER A 42 4.58 15.32 21.47
C SER A 42 5.37 14.11 20.96
N HIS A 43 5.98 14.22 19.78
CA HIS A 43 6.76 13.13 19.18
C HIS A 43 8.13 12.92 19.84
N HIS A 44 8.65 13.89 20.58
CA HIS A 44 9.95 13.74 21.26
C HIS A 44 9.97 12.57 22.26
N THR A 45 8.82 12.21 22.85
CA THR A 45 8.69 11.05 23.74
C THR A 45 8.88 9.70 23.05
N LYS A 46 8.75 9.66 21.72
CA LYS A 46 8.90 8.46 20.87
C LYS A 46 10.33 8.23 20.39
N ARG A 47 11.28 9.10 20.81
CA ARG A 47 12.69 8.98 20.43
C ARG A 47 13.27 7.66 20.90
N GLY A 48 13.92 6.92 20.00
CA GLY A 48 14.50 5.61 20.31
C GLY A 48 13.56 4.42 20.03
N THR A 49 12.29 4.64 19.65
CA THR A 49 11.43 3.55 19.17
C THR A 49 12.06 2.91 17.92
N PRO A 50 12.19 1.57 17.86
CA PRO A 50 12.75 0.89 16.69
C PRO A 50 11.97 1.23 15.43
N THR A 51 12.66 1.39 14.29
CA THR A 51 12.08 1.57 12.96
C THR A 51 12.40 0.36 12.07
N MET A 52 11.97 0.37 10.79
CA MET A 52 12.13 -0.71 9.81
C MET A 52 11.22 -1.93 10.07
N GLY A 53 10.11 -1.75 10.78
CA GLY A 53 9.11 -2.81 10.98
C GLY A 53 8.51 -3.36 9.68
N GLY A 54 8.57 -2.58 8.60
CA GLY A 54 8.19 -3.01 7.25
C GLY A 54 8.90 -4.27 6.78
N LEU A 55 10.13 -4.54 7.23
CA LEU A 55 10.83 -5.80 6.92
C LEU A 55 10.06 -7.02 7.43
N VAL A 56 9.48 -6.94 8.63
CA VAL A 56 8.70 -8.05 9.18
C VAL A 56 7.44 -8.28 8.36
N ILE A 57 6.78 -7.19 7.93
CA ILE A 57 5.61 -7.28 7.05
C ILE A 57 6.00 -7.97 5.73
N ILE A 58 7.06 -7.50 5.07
CA ILE A 58 7.51 -8.03 3.77
C ILE A 58 7.84 -9.52 3.87
N ILE A 59 8.65 -9.90 4.84
CA ILE A 59 9.05 -11.30 5.04
C ILE A 59 7.82 -12.17 5.33
N SER A 60 6.92 -11.71 6.22
CA SER A 60 5.72 -12.45 6.58
C SER A 60 4.77 -12.63 5.39
N VAL A 61 4.58 -11.62 4.54
CA VAL A 61 3.73 -11.71 3.33
C VAL A 61 4.29 -12.70 2.34
N VAL A 62 5.60 -12.60 2.02
CA VAL A 62 6.24 -13.50 1.05
C VAL A 62 6.19 -14.95 1.54
N LEU A 63 6.50 -15.19 2.82
CA LEU A 63 6.43 -16.51 3.41
C LEU A 63 4.99 -17.04 3.49
N ALA A 64 4.02 -16.22 3.85
CA ALA A 64 2.61 -16.60 3.94
C ALA A 64 2.06 -16.99 2.56
N TYR A 65 2.38 -16.24 1.51
CA TYR A 65 2.04 -16.59 0.14
C TYR A 65 2.69 -17.91 -0.29
N ALA A 66 4.00 -18.05 -0.09
CA ALA A 66 4.74 -19.26 -0.46
C ALA A 66 4.20 -20.51 0.26
N LEU A 67 3.93 -20.41 1.58
CA LEU A 67 3.35 -21.50 2.36
C LEU A 67 1.92 -21.83 1.91
N ALA A 68 1.10 -20.83 1.59
CA ALA A 68 -0.25 -21.08 1.07
C ALA A 68 -0.21 -21.84 -0.25
N LYS A 69 0.71 -21.47 -1.17
CA LYS A 69 0.90 -22.19 -2.45
C LYS A 69 1.42 -23.59 -2.23
N LEU A 70 2.39 -23.77 -1.35
CA LEU A 70 2.97 -25.08 -1.04
C LEU A 70 1.93 -26.02 -0.42
N ILE A 71 1.18 -25.58 0.59
CA ILE A 71 0.17 -26.40 1.30
C ILE A 71 -1.00 -26.76 0.36
N THR A 72 -1.38 -25.85 -0.55
CA THR A 72 -2.47 -26.11 -1.51
C THR A 72 -2.02 -26.83 -2.77
N GLY A 73 -0.71 -27.06 -2.96
CA GLY A 73 -0.15 -27.69 -4.17
C GLY A 73 -0.38 -26.86 -5.44
N SER A 74 -0.63 -25.56 -5.33
CA SER A 74 -0.94 -24.69 -6.47
C SER A 74 0.29 -23.90 -6.93
N VAL A 75 0.45 -23.75 -8.25
CA VAL A 75 1.58 -23.01 -8.84
C VAL A 75 1.37 -21.50 -8.65
N PRO A 76 2.42 -20.74 -8.29
CA PRO A 76 2.36 -19.27 -8.29
C PRO A 76 2.06 -18.70 -9.68
N SER A 77 1.15 -17.75 -9.77
CA SER A 77 0.85 -17.06 -11.02
C SER A 77 1.83 -15.93 -11.32
N ALA A 78 1.93 -15.55 -12.61
CA ALA A 78 2.76 -14.43 -13.00
C ALA A 78 2.31 -13.10 -12.37
N SER A 79 1.00 -12.86 -12.28
CA SER A 79 0.45 -11.67 -11.65
C SER A 79 0.83 -11.56 -10.18
N ALA A 80 0.71 -12.64 -9.41
CA ALA A 80 1.07 -12.62 -7.99
C ALA A 80 2.59 -12.46 -7.79
N VAL A 81 3.42 -13.11 -8.58
CA VAL A 81 4.89 -12.98 -8.50
C VAL A 81 5.32 -11.55 -8.84
N LEU A 82 4.75 -10.94 -9.87
CA LEU A 82 5.05 -9.56 -10.25
C LEU A 82 4.57 -8.55 -9.19
N LEU A 83 3.41 -8.79 -8.58
CA LEU A 83 2.94 -7.95 -7.48
C LEU A 83 3.86 -8.04 -6.25
N LEU A 84 4.30 -9.25 -5.89
CA LEU A 84 5.28 -9.45 -4.83
C LEU A 84 6.65 -8.83 -5.19
N TYR A 85 7.07 -8.91 -6.46
CA TYR A 85 8.26 -8.22 -6.95
C TYR A 85 8.16 -6.69 -6.73
N LEU A 86 7.04 -6.08 -7.10
CA LEU A 86 6.80 -4.65 -6.88
C LEU A 86 6.82 -4.31 -5.38
N PHE A 87 6.13 -5.10 -4.57
CA PHE A 87 6.05 -4.95 -3.11
C PHE A 87 7.42 -5.02 -2.45
N VAL A 88 8.21 -6.06 -2.75
CA VAL A 88 9.56 -6.25 -2.19
C VAL A 88 10.53 -5.21 -2.74
N GLY A 89 10.46 -4.89 -4.03
CA GLY A 89 11.34 -3.93 -4.68
C GLY A 89 11.22 -2.51 -4.10
N LEU A 90 9.98 -2.03 -3.89
CA LEU A 90 9.76 -0.74 -3.24
C LEU A 90 10.11 -0.78 -1.75
N GLY A 91 9.87 -1.91 -1.08
CA GLY A 91 10.34 -2.13 0.27
C GLY A 91 11.86 -2.08 0.39
N LEU A 92 12.59 -2.56 -0.59
CA LEU A 92 14.05 -2.48 -0.64
C LEU A 92 14.53 -1.02 -0.79
N VAL A 93 13.85 -0.21 -1.62
CA VAL A 93 14.14 1.23 -1.73
C VAL A 93 13.92 1.93 -0.40
N GLY A 94 12.80 1.63 0.30
CA GLY A 94 12.52 2.15 1.63
C GLY A 94 13.50 1.67 2.68
N PHE A 95 13.90 0.40 2.62
CA PHE A 95 14.92 -0.17 3.50
C PHE A 95 16.27 0.55 3.39
N LEU A 96 16.70 0.86 2.18
CA LEU A 96 17.94 1.63 1.97
C LEU A 96 17.84 3.04 2.57
N ASP A 97 16.66 3.67 2.46
CA ASP A 97 16.42 4.98 3.07
C ASP A 97 16.49 4.91 4.60
N ASP A 98 15.76 3.99 5.21
CA ASP A 98 15.75 3.78 6.66
C ASP A 98 17.13 3.36 7.20
N TYR A 99 17.82 2.47 6.49
CA TYR A 99 19.16 1.99 6.86
C TYR A 99 20.18 3.14 6.89
N ILE A 100 20.13 4.04 5.89
CA ILE A 100 21.01 5.22 5.86
C ILE A 100 20.68 6.17 7.03
N LYS A 101 19.40 6.40 7.34
CA LYS A 101 18.99 7.23 8.49
C LYS A 101 19.57 6.69 9.79
N VAL A 102 19.45 5.39 9.99
CA VAL A 102 19.88 4.72 11.22
C VAL A 102 21.41 4.70 11.34
N ILE A 103 22.15 4.29 10.29
CA ILE A 103 23.63 4.20 10.35
C ILE A 103 24.28 5.56 10.45
N LYS A 104 23.78 6.54 9.67
CA LYS A 104 24.38 7.88 9.68
C LYS A 104 23.88 8.76 10.83
N GLN A 105 23.01 8.20 11.70
CA GLN A 105 22.45 8.92 12.86
C GLN A 105 21.90 10.31 12.49
N ARG A 106 21.15 10.39 11.37
CA ARG A 106 20.54 11.64 10.90
C ARG A 106 19.13 11.40 10.39
N SER A 107 18.27 12.42 10.51
CA SER A 107 16.86 12.39 10.09
C SER A 107 16.67 12.35 8.56
N LEU A 108 17.70 12.68 7.77
CA LEU A 108 17.66 12.65 6.31
C LEU A 108 18.31 11.35 5.82
N GLY A 109 17.51 10.50 5.17
CA GLY A 109 17.94 9.27 4.51
C GLY A 109 18.52 9.50 3.11
N LEU A 110 17.99 8.81 2.13
CA LEU A 110 18.31 9.02 0.72
C LEU A 110 17.94 10.44 0.28
N ARG A 111 18.73 11.02 -0.62
CA ARG A 111 18.31 12.26 -1.31
C ARG A 111 17.01 11.98 -2.07
N SER A 112 16.06 12.95 -2.06
CA SER A 112 14.74 12.78 -2.70
C SER A 112 14.85 12.29 -4.15
N LYS A 113 15.80 12.80 -4.93
CA LYS A 113 16.05 12.35 -6.32
C LYS A 113 16.47 10.87 -6.38
N ALA A 114 17.30 10.39 -5.46
CA ALA A 114 17.76 9.00 -5.43
C ALA A 114 16.61 8.05 -5.02
N LYS A 115 15.78 8.46 -4.04
CA LYS A 115 14.58 7.72 -3.63
C LYS A 115 13.59 7.60 -4.80
N LEU A 116 13.30 8.71 -5.49
CA LEU A 116 12.42 8.72 -6.67
C LEU A 116 12.99 7.88 -7.82
N ALA A 117 14.30 7.92 -8.07
CA ALA A 117 14.95 7.11 -9.10
C ALA A 117 14.86 5.61 -8.78
N GLY A 118 15.04 5.21 -7.51
CA GLY A 118 14.86 3.83 -7.08
C GLY A 118 13.42 3.34 -7.27
N GLN A 119 12.44 4.14 -6.87
CA GLN A 119 11.02 3.85 -7.12
C GLN A 119 10.71 3.76 -8.63
N ALA A 120 11.27 4.67 -9.44
CA ALA A 120 11.10 4.65 -10.90
C ALA A 120 11.66 3.38 -11.53
N LEU A 121 12.84 2.94 -11.10
CA LEU A 121 13.46 1.73 -11.63
C LEU A 121 12.60 0.49 -11.37
N VAL A 122 12.09 0.35 -10.13
CA VAL A 122 11.21 -0.76 -9.75
C VAL A 122 9.87 -0.67 -10.50
N ALA A 123 9.27 0.52 -10.59
CA ALA A 123 8.00 0.71 -11.28
C ALA A 123 8.11 0.48 -12.79
N LEU A 124 9.20 0.96 -13.42
CA LEU A 124 9.46 0.75 -14.85
C LEU A 124 9.65 -0.72 -15.17
N SER A 125 10.51 -1.42 -14.42
CA SER A 125 10.74 -2.85 -14.62
C SER A 125 9.47 -3.67 -14.39
N PHE A 126 8.67 -3.33 -13.36
CA PHE A 126 7.36 -3.93 -13.13
C PHE A 126 6.42 -3.72 -14.32
N ALA A 127 6.29 -2.49 -14.84
CA ALA A 127 5.40 -2.19 -15.96
C ALA A 127 5.78 -2.95 -17.22
N LEU A 128 7.08 -2.98 -17.55
CA LEU A 128 7.59 -3.69 -18.74
C LEU A 128 7.36 -5.20 -18.61
N LEU A 129 7.66 -5.78 -17.46
CA LEU A 129 7.43 -7.22 -17.21
C LEU A 129 5.94 -7.56 -17.24
N ALA A 130 5.09 -6.72 -16.63
CA ALA A 130 3.65 -6.98 -16.56
C ALA A 130 2.94 -6.86 -17.92
N LEU A 131 3.50 -6.13 -18.88
CA LEU A 131 3.05 -6.12 -20.28
C LEU A 131 3.57 -7.32 -21.09
N SER A 132 4.60 -8.02 -20.61
CA SER A 132 5.35 -9.01 -21.41
C SER A 132 4.95 -10.47 -21.18
N PHE A 133 4.07 -10.78 -20.22
CA PHE A 133 3.68 -12.15 -19.87
C PHE A 133 2.21 -12.44 -20.20
N PRO A 134 1.81 -12.74 -21.45
CA PRO A 134 0.45 -13.15 -21.76
C PRO A 134 0.14 -14.57 -21.23
N ASP A 135 -1.11 -14.80 -20.82
CA ASP A 135 -1.61 -16.14 -20.53
C ASP A 135 -2.07 -16.88 -21.81
N ALA A 136 -2.63 -18.09 -21.66
CA ALA A 136 -3.13 -18.88 -22.79
C ALA A 136 -4.25 -18.17 -23.60
N ASN A 137 -4.91 -17.15 -23.02
CA ASN A 137 -5.95 -16.35 -23.67
C ASN A 137 -5.40 -15.01 -24.19
N GLY A 138 -4.08 -14.78 -24.14
CA GLY A 138 -3.45 -13.54 -24.54
C GLY A 138 -3.54 -12.41 -23.52
N ARG A 139 -4.06 -12.65 -22.31
CA ARG A 139 -4.21 -11.62 -21.27
C ARG A 139 -2.89 -11.39 -20.53
N THR A 140 -2.45 -10.17 -20.50
CA THR A 140 -1.30 -9.70 -19.70
C THR A 140 -1.74 -9.29 -18.28
N PRO A 141 -0.83 -9.30 -17.27
CA PRO A 141 -1.13 -8.81 -15.94
C PRO A 141 -1.70 -7.39 -15.89
N ILE A 142 -1.27 -6.52 -16.79
CA ILE A 142 -1.82 -5.17 -16.95
C ILE A 142 -2.39 -5.00 -18.38
N SER A 143 -3.39 -4.10 -18.55
CA SER A 143 -3.96 -3.77 -19.87
C SER A 143 -3.35 -2.50 -20.46
N GLU A 144 -3.66 -2.26 -21.73
CA GLU A 144 -3.39 -0.98 -22.40
C GLU A 144 -4.56 0.01 -22.25
N GLY A 145 -5.52 -0.27 -21.36
CA GLY A 145 -6.65 0.57 -21.05
C GLY A 145 -6.50 1.29 -19.71
N ILE A 146 -7.15 2.44 -19.56
CA ILE A 146 -7.40 3.07 -18.27
C ILE A 146 -8.71 2.53 -17.73
N SER A 147 -8.75 2.14 -16.45
CA SER A 147 -9.89 1.45 -15.87
C SER A 147 -10.44 2.13 -14.63
N PHE A 148 -11.77 2.01 -14.47
CA PHE A 148 -12.45 2.40 -13.24
C PHE A 148 -12.87 1.17 -12.42
N ILE A 149 -13.69 0.29 -12.99
CA ILE A 149 -14.09 -1.03 -12.45
C ILE A 149 -13.74 -2.12 -13.47
N ARG A 150 -13.67 -1.73 -14.74
CA ARG A 150 -13.19 -2.41 -15.94
C ARG A 150 -12.49 -1.41 -16.81
N ASP A 151 -11.81 -1.88 -17.83
CA ASP A 151 -11.24 -1.00 -18.85
C ASP A 151 -12.34 -0.15 -19.48
N ILE A 152 -12.14 1.16 -19.51
CA ILE A 152 -13.13 2.11 -20.08
C ILE A 152 -13.10 1.98 -21.60
N PRO A 153 -14.24 1.63 -22.25
CA PRO A 153 -14.30 1.47 -23.69
C PRO A 153 -13.79 2.71 -24.43
N GLY A 154 -12.90 2.51 -25.38
CA GLY A 154 -12.31 3.61 -26.16
C GLY A 154 -11.17 4.38 -25.49
N TRP A 155 -10.81 4.06 -24.24
CA TRP A 155 -9.67 4.67 -23.52
C TRP A 155 -8.44 3.76 -23.55
N THR A 156 -8.17 3.19 -24.72
CA THR A 156 -6.90 2.48 -24.96
C THR A 156 -5.83 3.50 -25.33
N VAL A 157 -4.67 3.35 -24.73
CA VAL A 157 -3.53 4.26 -24.97
C VAL A 157 -2.29 3.43 -25.33
N PRO A 158 -1.35 3.99 -26.10
CA PRO A 158 -0.12 3.30 -26.44
C PRO A 158 0.61 2.77 -25.19
N ALA A 159 1.25 1.61 -25.30
CA ALA A 159 1.98 0.96 -24.20
C ALA A 159 2.94 1.90 -23.47
N ALA A 160 3.60 2.82 -24.19
CA ALA A 160 4.50 3.81 -23.58
C ALA A 160 3.76 4.75 -22.60
N LEU A 161 2.51 5.15 -22.89
CA LEU A 161 1.70 5.99 -22.01
C LEU A 161 1.17 5.17 -20.82
N ILE A 162 0.87 3.89 -21.02
CA ILE A 162 0.53 2.98 -19.89
C ILE A 162 1.71 2.85 -18.94
N VAL A 163 2.93 2.70 -19.44
CA VAL A 163 4.13 2.67 -18.59
C VAL A 163 4.24 3.96 -17.76
N ILE A 164 4.04 5.13 -18.37
CA ILE A 164 4.06 6.41 -17.65
C ILE A 164 2.94 6.45 -16.60
N TRP A 165 1.74 6.01 -16.94
CA TRP A 165 0.59 5.94 -16.01
C TRP A 165 0.89 5.04 -14.80
N VAL A 166 1.43 3.85 -15.04
CA VAL A 166 1.86 2.92 -13.98
C VAL A 166 2.91 3.55 -13.06
N LEU A 167 3.90 4.26 -13.63
CA LEU A 167 4.90 4.99 -12.84
C LEU A 167 4.24 6.05 -11.95
N VAL A 168 3.34 6.86 -12.51
CA VAL A 168 2.62 7.91 -11.76
C VAL A 168 1.79 7.30 -10.63
N MET A 169 1.07 6.23 -10.89
CA MET A 169 0.27 5.54 -9.87
C MET A 169 1.14 4.99 -8.75
N ILE A 170 2.23 4.29 -9.08
CA ILE A 170 3.13 3.70 -8.08
C ILE A 170 3.80 4.80 -7.26
N TRP A 171 4.29 5.87 -7.89
CA TRP A 171 4.86 7.02 -7.17
C TRP A 171 3.84 7.70 -6.27
N GLY A 172 2.67 8.00 -6.81
CA GLY A 172 1.60 8.66 -6.08
C GLY A 172 1.20 7.86 -4.85
N THR A 173 0.89 6.60 -5.03
CA THR A 173 0.36 5.75 -3.94
C THR A 173 1.44 5.39 -2.92
N SER A 174 2.67 5.05 -3.35
CA SER A 174 3.74 4.74 -2.40
C SER A 174 4.10 5.94 -1.52
N ASN A 175 4.16 7.14 -2.08
CA ASN A 175 4.41 8.34 -1.29
C ASN A 175 3.18 8.77 -0.48
N ALA A 176 1.95 8.50 -0.93
CA ALA A 176 0.73 8.79 -0.16
C ALA A 176 0.65 7.95 1.13
N VAL A 177 0.98 6.66 1.06
CA VAL A 177 1.07 5.81 2.25
C VAL A 177 2.21 6.26 3.15
N ASN A 178 3.36 6.65 2.60
CA ASN A 178 4.49 7.17 3.38
C ASN A 178 4.15 8.48 4.11
N LEU A 179 3.41 9.40 3.49
CA LEU A 179 2.91 10.62 4.14
C LEU A 179 1.88 10.34 5.23
N THR A 180 1.16 9.24 5.12
CA THR A 180 0.15 8.81 6.10
C THR A 180 0.80 8.15 7.33
N ASP A 181 2.00 7.58 7.19
CA ASP A 181 2.76 6.92 8.28
C ASP A 181 3.39 7.93 9.25
N GLY A 182 2.62 8.92 9.68
CA GLY A 182 3.06 9.96 10.62
C GLY A 182 2.53 9.79 12.05
N LEU A 183 1.52 8.94 12.28
CA LEU A 183 0.95 8.62 13.59
C LEU A 183 0.92 7.10 13.80
N ASP A 184 1.03 6.69 15.07
CA ASP A 184 1.09 5.27 15.48
C ASP A 184 -0.11 4.48 14.95
N GLY A 185 0.14 3.51 14.07
CA GLY A 185 -0.87 2.61 13.52
C GLY A 185 -1.76 3.19 12.41
N LEU A 186 -1.67 4.49 12.10
CA LEU A 186 -2.57 5.14 11.14
C LEU A 186 -2.49 4.48 9.76
N ALA A 187 -1.30 4.46 9.16
CA ALA A 187 -1.09 3.89 7.83
C ALA A 187 -1.33 2.37 7.81
N THR A 188 -0.88 1.66 8.84
CA THR A 188 -1.06 0.22 8.97
C THR A 188 -2.54 -0.16 9.02
N GLY A 189 -3.34 0.49 9.88
CA GLY A 189 -4.77 0.19 10.03
C GLY A 189 -5.59 0.55 8.79
N ALA A 190 -5.29 1.69 8.14
CA ALA A 190 -5.91 2.04 6.86
C ALA A 190 -5.56 1.02 5.76
N SER A 191 -4.32 0.52 5.74
CA SER A 191 -3.87 -0.51 4.79
C SER A 191 -4.60 -1.83 4.95
N VAL A 192 -4.90 -2.26 6.20
CA VAL A 192 -5.73 -3.46 6.46
C VAL A 192 -7.06 -3.38 5.73
N MET A 193 -7.72 -2.23 5.80
CA MET A 193 -9.04 -2.04 5.18
C MET A 193 -8.96 -2.06 3.65
N VAL A 194 -7.97 -1.40 3.05
CA VAL A 194 -7.78 -1.35 1.59
C VAL A 194 -7.41 -2.73 1.03
N PHE A 195 -6.48 -3.46 1.66
CA PHE A 195 -6.13 -4.81 1.21
C PHE A 195 -7.27 -5.80 1.43
N GLY A 196 -8.04 -5.65 2.52
CA GLY A 196 -9.28 -6.40 2.72
C GLY A 196 -10.29 -6.18 1.59
N ALA A 197 -10.45 -4.94 1.12
CA ALA A 197 -11.27 -4.62 -0.04
C ALA A 197 -10.74 -5.29 -1.31
N TYR A 198 -9.44 -5.23 -1.58
CA TYR A 198 -8.85 -5.91 -2.74
C TYR A 198 -8.97 -7.44 -2.66
N MET A 199 -8.92 -8.03 -1.48
CA MET A 199 -9.21 -9.45 -1.32
C MET A 199 -10.65 -9.77 -1.78
N LEU A 200 -11.64 -8.98 -1.40
CA LEU A 200 -13.04 -9.16 -1.80
C LEU A 200 -13.26 -8.90 -3.30
N ILE A 201 -12.67 -7.82 -3.84
CA ILE A 201 -12.74 -7.49 -5.27
C ILE A 201 -12.17 -8.63 -6.11
N ASN A 202 -11.00 -9.15 -5.76
CA ASN A 202 -10.35 -10.23 -6.50
C ASN A 202 -11.13 -11.55 -6.41
N LEU A 203 -11.72 -11.85 -5.24
CA LEU A 203 -12.62 -13.00 -5.10
C LEU A 203 -13.84 -12.89 -6.02
N TRP A 204 -14.43 -11.70 -6.07
CA TRP A 204 -15.57 -11.44 -6.95
C TRP A 204 -15.19 -11.58 -8.42
N GLN A 205 -14.10 -10.96 -8.83
CA GLN A 205 -13.58 -11.04 -10.20
C GLN A 205 -13.25 -12.48 -10.60
N SER A 206 -12.73 -13.29 -9.68
CA SER A 206 -12.48 -14.70 -9.92
C SER A 206 -13.78 -15.48 -10.17
N ASN A 207 -14.83 -15.22 -9.38
CA ASN A 207 -16.11 -15.89 -9.52
C ASN A 207 -16.89 -15.44 -10.77
N GLN A 208 -16.65 -14.21 -11.24
CA GLN A 208 -17.30 -13.61 -12.40
C GLN A 208 -16.34 -13.45 -13.60
N SER A 209 -15.32 -14.30 -13.67
CA SER A 209 -14.34 -14.28 -14.76
C SER A 209 -15.00 -14.67 -16.09
N CYS A 210 -14.65 -13.96 -17.16
CA CYS A 210 -15.11 -14.23 -18.51
C CYS A 210 -14.71 -15.63 -19.01
N ALA A 211 -13.68 -16.23 -18.43
CA ALA A 211 -13.26 -17.61 -18.75
C ALA A 211 -14.28 -18.66 -18.27
N PHE A 212 -15.01 -18.42 -17.17
CA PHE A 212 -15.94 -19.37 -16.56
C PHE A 212 -17.39 -18.96 -16.72
N ASN A 213 -17.68 -17.67 -16.67
CA ASN A 213 -19.02 -17.09 -16.75
C ASN A 213 -19.04 -16.01 -17.85
N PRO A 214 -19.01 -16.37 -19.14
CA PRO A 214 -19.01 -15.39 -20.22
C PRO A 214 -20.32 -14.60 -20.24
N GLY A 215 -20.23 -13.28 -20.28
CA GLY A 215 -21.39 -12.40 -20.29
C GLY A 215 -20.97 -10.93 -20.36
N PRO A 216 -21.90 -10.00 -20.60
CA PRO A 216 -21.56 -8.58 -20.78
C PRO A 216 -20.94 -7.93 -19.55
N LYS A 217 -21.07 -8.55 -18.38
CA LYS A 217 -20.56 -8.04 -17.11
C LYS A 217 -19.43 -8.88 -16.50
N CYS A 218 -18.87 -9.83 -17.21
CA CYS A 218 -17.76 -10.61 -16.73
C CYS A 218 -16.48 -9.76 -16.64
N TYR A 219 -15.53 -10.21 -15.84
CA TYR A 219 -14.23 -9.55 -15.66
C TYR A 219 -13.14 -10.27 -16.45
N ASP A 220 -12.42 -9.52 -17.28
CA ASP A 220 -11.26 -10.01 -18.03
C ASP A 220 -9.96 -9.64 -17.32
N VAL A 221 -9.81 -10.14 -16.09
CA VAL A 221 -8.66 -9.96 -15.23
C VAL A 221 -7.84 -11.22 -15.19
N ARG A 222 -6.52 -11.10 -15.27
CA ARG A 222 -5.61 -12.22 -15.17
C ARG A 222 -5.34 -12.60 -13.72
N ASP A 223 -5.44 -13.89 -13.38
CA ASP A 223 -5.07 -14.50 -12.09
C ASP A 223 -5.76 -13.88 -10.85
N PRO A 224 -7.05 -13.48 -10.88
CA PRO A 224 -7.66 -12.72 -9.77
C PRO A 224 -7.68 -13.52 -8.46
N LEU A 225 -7.86 -14.86 -8.51
CA LEU A 225 -7.83 -15.68 -7.31
C LEU A 225 -6.47 -15.67 -6.62
N ASP A 226 -5.39 -15.63 -7.38
CA ASP A 226 -4.05 -15.62 -6.82
C ASP A 226 -3.67 -14.23 -6.27
N LEU A 227 -4.15 -13.17 -6.91
CA LEU A 227 -4.09 -11.82 -6.36
C LEU A 227 -4.87 -11.73 -5.02
N ALA A 228 -6.04 -12.41 -4.90
CA ALA A 228 -6.76 -12.49 -3.63
C ALA A 228 -5.93 -13.15 -2.52
N VAL A 229 -5.10 -14.15 -2.84
CA VAL A 229 -4.19 -14.79 -1.87
C VAL A 229 -3.12 -13.80 -1.39
N VAL A 230 -2.54 -12.99 -2.28
CA VAL A 230 -1.58 -11.95 -1.90
C VAL A 230 -2.24 -10.86 -1.06
N ALA A 231 -3.46 -10.42 -1.44
CA ALA A 231 -4.23 -9.44 -0.68
C ALA A 231 -4.53 -9.94 0.75
N ALA A 232 -4.89 -11.21 0.89
CA ALA A 232 -5.14 -11.85 2.17
C ALA A 232 -3.87 -11.93 3.04
N ALA A 233 -2.72 -12.27 2.44
CA ALA A 233 -1.43 -12.27 3.14
C ALA A 233 -1.08 -10.87 3.67
N LEU A 234 -1.26 -9.83 2.84
CA LEU A 234 -1.05 -8.42 3.22
C LEU A 234 -2.00 -7.97 4.32
N THR A 235 -3.30 -8.29 4.20
CA THR A 235 -4.31 -7.97 5.21
C THR A 235 -3.93 -8.59 6.55
N GLY A 236 -3.61 -9.90 6.57
CA GLY A 236 -3.20 -10.61 7.79
C GLY A 236 -1.91 -10.04 8.38
N ALA A 237 -0.89 -9.80 7.53
CA ALA A 237 0.39 -9.27 7.98
C ALA A 237 0.27 -7.85 8.56
N CYS A 238 -0.50 -6.96 7.92
CA CYS A 238 -0.75 -5.62 8.45
C CYS A 238 -1.53 -5.69 9.77
N PHE A 239 -2.52 -6.59 9.87
CA PHE A 239 -3.33 -6.73 11.09
C PHE A 239 -2.48 -7.24 12.28
N GLY A 240 -1.62 -8.24 12.05
CA GLY A 240 -0.71 -8.73 13.09
C GLY A 240 0.38 -7.73 13.47
N PHE A 241 0.89 -6.94 12.50
CA PHE A 241 1.85 -5.87 12.77
C PHE A 241 1.22 -4.72 13.54
N LEU A 242 -0.07 -4.41 13.28
CA LEU A 242 -0.81 -3.34 13.97
C LEU A 242 -0.85 -3.55 15.48
N TRP A 243 -0.83 -4.79 15.97
CA TRP A 243 -0.77 -5.10 17.40
C TRP A 243 0.43 -4.43 18.10
N TRP A 244 1.53 -4.27 17.40
CA TRP A 244 2.77 -3.69 17.92
C TRP A 244 2.97 -2.23 17.51
N ASN A 245 2.33 -1.83 16.39
CA ASN A 245 2.45 -0.50 15.82
C ASN A 245 1.35 0.48 16.29
N ALA A 246 0.23 -0.03 16.86
CA ALA A 246 -0.80 0.82 17.47
C ALA A 246 -0.26 1.59 18.68
N SER A 247 -0.83 2.76 18.94
CA SER A 247 -0.37 3.66 20.01
C SER A 247 -0.55 3.06 21.42
N PRO A 248 0.49 3.11 22.28
CA PRO A 248 1.84 3.60 22.04
C PRO A 248 2.70 2.58 21.26
N ALA A 249 3.20 2.98 20.09
CA ALA A 249 3.90 2.08 19.19
C ALA A 249 5.18 1.52 19.78
N LYS A 250 5.36 0.20 19.66
CA LYS A 250 6.59 -0.52 20.05
C LYS A 250 7.61 -0.58 18.92
N ILE A 251 7.18 -0.32 17.69
CA ILE A 251 7.98 -0.31 16.48
C ILE A 251 7.28 0.53 15.41
N PHE A 252 8.05 1.29 14.65
CA PHE A 252 7.55 2.00 13.48
C PHE A 252 7.75 1.18 12.22
N MET A 253 6.81 1.32 11.28
CA MET A 253 6.84 0.65 9.99
C MET A 253 8.04 1.12 9.15
N GLY A 254 8.28 2.43 9.13
CA GLY A 254 9.34 3.09 8.37
C GLY A 254 9.03 3.16 6.87
N ASP A 255 9.97 3.78 6.14
CA ASP A 255 9.88 3.88 4.67
C ASP A 255 9.90 2.51 4.00
N THR A 256 10.54 1.52 4.64
CA THR A 256 10.54 0.10 4.22
C THR A 256 9.12 -0.43 4.05
N GLY A 257 8.25 -0.21 5.02
CA GLY A 257 6.87 -0.72 4.99
C GLY A 257 5.94 0.19 4.18
N SER A 258 6.00 1.50 4.41
CA SER A 258 5.06 2.42 3.79
C SER A 258 5.18 2.48 2.26
N LEU A 259 6.41 2.47 1.71
CA LEU A 259 6.61 2.43 0.27
C LEU A 259 6.16 1.10 -0.34
N SER A 260 6.45 -0.02 0.33
CA SER A 260 6.02 -1.34 -0.16
C SER A 260 4.50 -1.49 -0.16
N LEU A 261 3.81 -1.11 0.93
CA LEU A 261 2.35 -1.20 1.01
C LEU A 261 1.67 -0.30 -0.03
N GLY A 262 2.16 0.94 -0.19
CA GLY A 262 1.62 1.84 -1.21
C GLY A 262 1.84 1.33 -2.63
N GLY A 263 3.01 0.75 -2.91
CA GLY A 263 3.27 0.10 -4.20
C GLY A 263 2.39 -1.11 -4.45
N ALA A 264 2.15 -1.94 -3.43
CA ALA A 264 1.22 -3.05 -3.55
C ALA A 264 -0.21 -2.58 -3.83
N MET A 265 -0.70 -1.49 -3.19
CA MET A 265 -2.01 -0.91 -3.49
C MET A 265 -2.13 -0.47 -4.95
N ALA A 266 -1.11 0.24 -5.48
CA ALA A 266 -1.07 0.61 -6.90
C ALA A 266 -1.05 -0.63 -7.80
N GLY A 267 -0.22 -1.64 -7.46
CA GLY A 267 -0.13 -2.89 -8.20
C GLY A 267 -1.47 -3.63 -8.26
N PHE A 268 -2.19 -3.72 -7.14
CA PHE A 268 -3.56 -4.26 -7.15
C PHE A 268 -4.47 -3.48 -8.07
N ALA A 269 -4.55 -2.16 -7.94
CA ALA A 269 -5.44 -1.34 -8.76
C ALA A 269 -5.20 -1.55 -10.26
N ILE A 270 -3.94 -1.56 -10.66
CA ILE A 270 -3.54 -1.75 -12.06
C ILE A 270 -3.89 -3.17 -12.54
N MET A 271 -3.53 -4.20 -11.76
CA MET A 271 -3.76 -5.60 -12.16
C MET A 271 -5.24 -6.01 -12.11
N THR A 272 -6.06 -5.37 -11.26
CA THR A 272 -7.50 -5.66 -11.13
C THR A 272 -8.40 -4.76 -11.97
N ARG A 273 -7.81 -3.90 -12.81
CA ARG A 273 -8.55 -2.92 -13.64
C ARG A 273 -9.39 -1.95 -12.80
N THR A 274 -8.83 -1.43 -11.71
CA THR A 274 -9.52 -0.54 -10.76
C THR A 274 -8.68 0.69 -10.41
N GLU A 275 -7.90 1.21 -11.39
CA GLU A 275 -6.94 2.30 -11.16
C GLU A 275 -7.63 3.55 -10.60
N VAL A 276 -8.71 4.00 -11.24
CA VAL A 276 -9.45 5.20 -10.80
C VAL A 276 -10.24 4.91 -9.52
N LEU A 277 -10.74 3.69 -9.33
CA LEU A 277 -11.43 3.28 -8.10
C LEU A 277 -10.50 3.32 -6.88
N LEU A 278 -9.19 3.15 -7.06
CA LEU A 278 -8.21 3.28 -5.98
C LEU A 278 -8.27 4.68 -5.33
N LEU A 279 -8.61 5.74 -6.07
CA LEU A 279 -8.78 7.08 -5.49
C LEU A 279 -9.90 7.11 -4.44
N VAL A 280 -10.91 6.26 -4.62
CA VAL A 280 -11.99 6.09 -3.64
C VAL A 280 -11.57 5.11 -2.54
N LEU A 281 -11.16 3.89 -2.88
CA LEU A 281 -10.74 2.88 -1.89
C LEU A 281 -9.63 3.40 -0.97
N GLY A 282 -8.68 4.14 -1.53
CA GLY A 282 -7.56 4.79 -0.84
C GLY A 282 -7.85 6.24 -0.42
N GLY A 283 -9.11 6.66 -0.31
CA GLY A 283 -9.52 8.06 -0.15
C GLY A 283 -8.86 8.77 1.04
N LEU A 284 -8.58 8.07 2.14
CA LEU A 284 -7.82 8.64 3.26
C LEU A 284 -6.40 9.05 2.81
N PHE A 285 -5.69 8.18 2.11
CA PHE A 285 -4.34 8.45 1.60
C PHE A 285 -4.34 9.61 0.61
N VAL A 286 -5.40 9.69 -0.23
CA VAL A 286 -5.61 10.80 -1.18
C VAL A 286 -5.80 12.12 -0.43
N ILE A 287 -6.68 12.19 0.58
CA ILE A 287 -6.94 13.41 1.36
C ILE A 287 -5.67 13.89 2.06
N ILE A 288 -4.92 12.97 2.68
CA ILE A 288 -3.67 13.32 3.36
C ILE A 288 -2.65 13.87 2.37
N THR A 289 -2.49 13.24 1.21
CA THR A 289 -1.57 13.70 0.16
C THR A 289 -2.00 15.04 -0.41
N LEU A 290 -3.29 15.22 -0.71
CA LEU A 290 -3.83 16.49 -1.18
C LEU A 290 -3.59 17.62 -0.17
N SER A 291 -3.66 17.36 1.13
CA SER A 291 -3.37 18.38 2.14
C SER A 291 -1.94 18.91 2.03
N VAL A 292 -0.97 18.05 1.69
CA VAL A 292 0.43 18.45 1.46
C VAL A 292 0.57 19.24 0.16
N ILE A 293 -0.04 18.76 -0.92
CA ILE A 293 0.00 19.43 -2.23
C ILE A 293 -0.60 20.84 -2.12
N LEU A 294 -1.78 20.95 -1.50
CA LEU A 294 -2.46 22.23 -1.28
C LEU A 294 -1.64 23.16 -0.38
N GLN A 295 -1.07 22.63 0.69
CA GLN A 295 -0.21 23.43 1.59
C GLN A 295 0.99 24.01 0.85
N VAL A 296 1.71 23.18 0.08
CA VAL A 296 2.91 23.61 -0.66
C VAL A 296 2.54 24.58 -1.77
N GLY A 297 1.47 24.29 -2.52
CA GLY A 297 0.96 25.16 -3.57
C GLY A 297 0.57 26.53 -3.04
N TRP A 298 -0.26 26.55 -1.98
CA TRP A 298 -0.70 27.79 -1.34
C TRP A 298 0.46 28.61 -0.77
N PHE A 299 1.39 27.95 -0.08
CA PHE A 299 2.56 28.60 0.51
C PHE A 299 3.40 29.34 -0.54
N LYS A 300 3.59 28.70 -1.71
CA LYS A 300 4.32 29.35 -2.83
C LYS A 300 3.55 30.49 -3.47
N MET A 301 2.22 30.36 -3.63
CA MET A 301 1.37 31.36 -4.28
C MET A 301 1.07 32.57 -3.37
N SER A 302 0.98 32.35 -2.06
CA SER A 302 0.58 33.37 -1.08
C SER A 302 1.75 34.12 -0.43
N GLY A 303 2.97 33.94 -0.91
CA GLY A 303 4.16 34.58 -0.34
C GLY A 303 4.51 34.08 1.07
N GLY A 304 4.31 32.78 1.34
CA GLY A 304 4.72 32.14 2.60
C GLY A 304 3.61 31.96 3.63
N LYS A 305 2.35 32.21 3.30
CA LYS A 305 1.23 31.95 4.22
C LYS A 305 0.87 30.46 4.23
N ARG A 306 0.56 29.93 5.40
CA ARG A 306 0.13 28.53 5.58
C ARG A 306 -1.39 28.41 5.45
N LEU A 307 -1.87 27.37 4.73
CA LEU A 307 -3.30 27.01 4.66
C LEU A 307 -3.70 26.20 5.91
N PHE A 308 -2.93 25.18 6.23
CA PHE A 308 -3.06 24.37 7.44
C PHE A 308 -1.98 24.77 8.45
N ARG A 309 -2.21 24.56 9.75
CA ARG A 309 -1.20 24.78 10.79
C ARG A 309 0.07 23.97 10.49
N MET A 310 -0.13 22.71 10.02
CA MET A 310 0.91 21.81 9.56
C MET A 310 0.32 20.84 8.53
N ALA A 311 1.11 20.37 7.58
CA ALA A 311 0.80 19.26 6.69
C ALA A 311 1.87 18.17 6.86
N PRO A 312 1.52 16.90 6.74
CA PRO A 312 0.21 16.32 6.37
C PRO A 312 -0.92 16.57 7.37
N LEU A 313 -2.17 16.35 6.94
CA LEU A 313 -3.40 16.77 7.63
C LEU A 313 -3.51 16.28 9.09
N GLN A 314 -3.01 15.08 9.41
CA GLN A 314 -3.03 14.53 10.77
C GLN A 314 -2.32 15.45 11.78
N HIS A 315 -1.20 16.07 11.39
CA HIS A 315 -0.46 16.98 12.25
C HIS A 315 -1.15 18.31 12.45
N HIS A 316 -2.06 18.72 11.53
CA HIS A 316 -2.91 19.88 11.73
C HIS A 316 -3.81 19.69 12.95
N PHE A 317 -4.42 18.51 13.09
CA PHE A 317 -5.30 18.20 14.24
C PHE A 317 -4.51 18.00 15.54
N GLU A 318 -3.29 17.46 15.51
CA GLU A 318 -2.41 17.46 16.69
C GLU A 318 -2.13 18.87 17.19
N LEU A 319 -1.80 19.80 16.29
CA LEU A 319 -1.57 21.21 16.64
C LEU A 319 -2.87 21.97 17.04
N MET A 320 -4.04 21.38 16.80
CA MET A 320 -5.31 21.82 17.36
C MET A 320 -5.60 21.27 18.75
N GLY A 321 -4.72 20.39 19.28
CA GLY A 321 -4.84 19.81 20.62
C GLY A 321 -5.62 18.49 20.67
N TRP A 322 -5.87 17.83 19.52
CA TRP A 322 -6.50 16.51 19.53
C TRP A 322 -5.51 15.44 19.98
N ALA A 323 -5.97 14.48 20.79
CA ALA A 323 -5.16 13.34 21.17
C ALA A 323 -4.87 12.46 19.93
N GLU A 324 -3.66 11.93 19.82
CA GLU A 324 -3.23 11.09 18.71
C GLU A 324 -4.19 9.92 18.44
N ILE A 325 -4.57 9.18 19.48
CA ILE A 325 -5.52 8.07 19.38
C ILE A 325 -6.87 8.53 18.78
N THR A 326 -7.35 9.70 19.16
CA THR A 326 -8.59 10.25 18.61
C THR A 326 -8.49 10.53 17.12
N ILE A 327 -7.35 11.07 16.66
CA ILE A 327 -7.10 11.32 15.24
C ILE A 327 -7.05 10.00 14.48
N VAL A 328 -6.29 9.03 14.98
CA VAL A 328 -6.12 7.73 14.34
C VAL A 328 -7.45 7.00 14.18
N VAL A 329 -8.25 6.90 15.26
CA VAL A 329 -9.56 6.23 15.21
C VAL A 329 -10.52 6.93 14.24
N ARG A 330 -10.59 8.27 14.27
CA ARG A 330 -11.45 9.02 13.33
C ARG A 330 -10.99 8.85 11.88
N PHE A 331 -9.69 8.81 11.62
CA PHE A 331 -9.15 8.61 10.29
C PHE A 331 -9.37 7.16 9.80
N TRP A 332 -9.33 6.17 10.70
CA TRP A 332 -9.75 4.80 10.35
C TRP A 332 -11.23 4.72 10.00
N ILE A 333 -12.11 5.44 10.72
CA ILE A 333 -13.54 5.53 10.37
C ILE A 333 -13.70 6.13 8.96
N ILE A 334 -12.98 7.23 8.67
CA ILE A 334 -12.98 7.85 7.33
C ILE A 334 -12.48 6.87 6.28
N SER A 335 -11.38 6.16 6.54
CA SER A 335 -10.86 5.14 5.64
C SER A 335 -11.87 4.03 5.39
N GLY A 336 -12.53 3.54 6.45
CA GLY A 336 -13.58 2.52 6.35
C GLY A 336 -14.79 2.98 5.52
N LEU A 337 -15.20 4.25 5.67
CA LEU A 337 -16.28 4.82 4.86
C LEU A 337 -15.89 4.90 3.37
N PHE A 338 -14.66 5.30 3.05
CA PHE A 338 -14.17 5.30 1.67
C PHE A 338 -14.07 3.88 1.09
N VAL A 339 -13.58 2.93 1.87
CA VAL A 339 -13.55 1.52 1.46
C VAL A 339 -14.96 0.98 1.22
N ALA A 340 -15.91 1.25 2.11
CA ALA A 340 -17.30 0.84 1.94
C ALA A 340 -17.93 1.48 0.70
N LEU A 341 -17.67 2.78 0.46
CA LEU A 341 -18.11 3.49 -0.74
C LEU A 341 -17.50 2.86 -2.00
N GLY A 342 -16.19 2.61 -2.02
CA GLY A 342 -15.50 2.00 -3.16
C GLY A 342 -16.01 0.60 -3.48
N LEU A 343 -16.22 -0.24 -2.46
CA LEU A 343 -16.85 -1.55 -2.64
C LEU A 343 -18.30 -1.42 -3.11
N GLY A 344 -19.06 -0.46 -2.56
CA GLY A 344 -20.43 -0.17 -3.01
C GLY A 344 -20.47 0.21 -4.49
N ILE A 345 -19.59 1.10 -4.95
CA ILE A 345 -19.45 1.47 -6.37
C ILE A 345 -19.09 0.24 -7.21
N PHE A 346 -18.11 -0.56 -6.76
CA PHE A 346 -17.66 -1.76 -7.49
C PHE A 346 -18.80 -2.77 -7.69
N TYR A 347 -19.57 -3.06 -6.64
CA TYR A 347 -20.67 -4.02 -6.71
C TYR A 347 -21.95 -3.46 -7.36
N SER A 348 -22.21 -2.15 -7.23
CA SER A 348 -23.42 -1.53 -7.78
C SER A 348 -23.49 -1.65 -9.30
N GLU A 349 -22.35 -1.55 -10.00
CA GLU A 349 -22.29 -1.74 -11.45
C GLU A 349 -22.74 -3.14 -11.88
N TRP A 350 -22.47 -4.15 -11.06
CA TRP A 350 -22.91 -5.52 -11.35
C TRP A 350 -24.42 -5.71 -11.09
N VAL A 351 -24.94 -5.09 -10.01
CA VAL A 351 -26.35 -5.22 -9.59
C VAL A 351 -27.30 -4.37 -10.45
N SER A 352 -26.93 -3.12 -10.75
CA SER A 352 -27.83 -2.14 -11.37
C SER A 352 -28.15 -2.40 -12.84
N GLY A 353 -27.48 -3.31 -13.51
CA GLY A 353 -27.75 -3.62 -14.90
C GLY A 353 -27.34 -2.52 -15.90
N LEU A 354 -26.63 -1.49 -15.42
CA LEU A 354 -26.11 -0.37 -16.24
C LEU A 354 -24.86 -0.79 -17.00
#